data_4490633cc83ddd2b5f8b70bc29c4ed8f
#
_entry.id   4490633cc83ddd2b5f8b70bc29c4ed8f
#
_cell.length_a   1.000
_cell.length_b   1.000
_cell.length_c   1.000
_cell.angle_alpha   90.00
_cell.angle_beta   90.00
_cell.angle_gamma   90.00
#
_symmetry.space_group_name_H-M   'P 1'
#
loop_
_entity.id
_entity.type
_entity.pdbx_description
1 polymer ?
#
loop_
_entity_poly.entity_id
_entity_poly.type
_entity_poly.pdbx_seq_one_letter_code
_entity_poly.pdbx_strand_id
1 'polypeptide(L)'
;MGLVMALKPLHDKFDLKSITPVAYQAVSGSGTQAVDSLNREIEMGKELKDDYADGFYSRPIAKNVIPIAGNLLENGYSDEEMKFVNESRKILSIDDLIVEPSNARVGVKTGHGTFCSAVFENEVTRESAIDVIKNFDGIEYWDDPLPVSYTHLRAHETIDD
;
A
#
# COMPACT_ATOMS: atom_id res chain seq x y z
N MET A 1 4.65 6.94 3.61
CA MET A 1 3.46 6.28 3.02
C MET A 1 3.05 6.96 1.72
N GLY A 2 3.13 6.25 0.58
CA GLY A 2 2.76 6.82 -0.74
C GLY A 2 1.32 7.32 -0.83
N LEU A 3 0.37 6.64 -0.14
CA LEU A 3 -1.05 7.02 -0.13
C LEU A 3 -1.28 8.46 0.37
N VAL A 4 -0.66 8.87 1.47
CA VAL A 4 -0.90 10.22 2.02
C VAL A 4 -0.32 11.32 1.14
N MET A 5 0.71 11.03 0.34
CA MET A 5 1.22 11.96 -0.68
C MET A 5 0.14 12.26 -1.72
N ALA A 6 -0.55 11.22 -2.21
CA ALA A 6 -1.63 11.40 -3.20
C ALA A 6 -2.88 12.06 -2.59
N LEU A 7 -3.18 11.75 -1.32
CA LEU A 7 -4.35 12.31 -0.64
C LEU A 7 -4.18 13.75 -0.17
N LYS A 8 -2.95 14.18 0.13
CA LYS A 8 -2.69 15.53 0.68
C LYS A 8 -3.22 16.64 -0.21
N PRO A 9 -2.86 16.73 -1.50
CA PRO A 9 -3.38 17.79 -2.37
C PRO A 9 -4.89 17.71 -2.58
N LEU A 10 -5.46 16.51 -2.58
CA LEU A 10 -6.90 16.33 -2.67
C LEU A 10 -7.62 16.80 -1.41
N HIS A 11 -7.05 16.49 -0.22
CA HIS A 11 -7.56 17.00 1.05
C HIS A 11 -7.54 18.52 1.10
N ASP A 12 -6.43 19.13 0.73
CA ASP A 12 -6.25 20.59 0.80
C ASP A 12 -7.27 21.36 -0.05
N LYS A 13 -7.79 20.73 -1.11
CA LYS A 13 -8.76 21.35 -1.99
C LYS A 13 -10.20 20.94 -1.76
N PHE A 14 -10.42 19.70 -1.32
CA PHE A 14 -11.77 19.12 -1.32
C PHE A 14 -12.25 18.65 0.05
N ASP A 15 -11.46 18.79 1.12
CA ASP A 15 -11.78 18.37 2.49
C ASP A 15 -12.12 16.88 2.60
N LEU A 16 -11.08 16.05 2.79
CA LEU A 16 -11.19 14.60 2.89
C LEU A 16 -11.92 14.17 4.17
N LYS A 17 -12.95 13.33 4.05
CA LYS A 17 -13.77 12.79 5.16
C LYS A 17 -13.48 11.35 5.49
N SER A 18 -13.35 10.51 4.48
CA SER A 18 -13.08 9.09 4.70
C SER A 18 -12.26 8.48 3.59
N ILE A 19 -11.54 7.42 3.94
CA ILE A 19 -10.77 6.59 3.01
C ILE A 19 -10.97 5.11 3.30
N THR A 20 -10.98 4.32 2.24
CA THR A 20 -10.95 2.87 2.28
C THR A 20 -9.74 2.39 1.47
N PRO A 21 -8.54 2.36 2.09
CA PRO A 21 -7.32 1.90 1.42
C PRO A 21 -7.23 0.38 1.41
N VAL A 22 -6.82 -0.18 0.27
CA VAL A 22 -6.44 -1.59 0.13
C VAL A 22 -4.99 -1.64 -0.32
N ALA A 23 -4.11 -2.20 0.49
CA ALA A 23 -2.68 -2.26 0.21
C ALA A 23 -2.19 -3.66 -0.11
N TYR A 24 -1.49 -3.80 -1.24
CA TYR A 24 -0.70 -4.97 -1.60
C TYR A 24 0.76 -4.69 -1.23
N GLN A 25 1.19 -5.30 -0.14
CA GLN A 25 2.50 -5.02 0.43
C GLN A 25 3.55 -6.03 -0.06
N ALA A 26 4.63 -5.51 -0.66
CA ALA A 26 5.80 -6.28 -1.02
C ALA A 26 6.54 -6.80 0.21
N VAL A 27 7.32 -7.88 0.04
CA VAL A 27 8.03 -8.54 1.15
C VAL A 27 9.16 -7.69 1.74
N SER A 28 9.77 -6.78 0.98
CA SER A 28 10.88 -5.93 1.46
C SER A 28 10.51 -5.09 2.69
N GLY A 29 9.23 -4.72 2.85
CA GLY A 29 8.75 -4.03 4.04
C GLY A 29 8.91 -4.83 5.34
N SER A 30 9.05 -6.16 5.25
CA SER A 30 9.30 -7.06 6.39
C SER A 30 10.79 -7.39 6.59
N GLY A 31 11.68 -6.73 5.85
CA GLY A 31 13.14 -6.87 5.99
C GLY A 31 13.76 -7.92 5.07
N THR A 32 15.09 -8.07 5.19
CA THR A 32 15.90 -8.94 4.31
C THR A 32 15.49 -10.41 4.40
N GLN A 33 15.15 -10.91 5.58
CA GLN A 33 14.73 -12.30 5.76
C GLN A 33 13.47 -12.63 4.95
N ALA A 34 12.54 -11.70 4.82
CA ALA A 34 11.34 -11.87 4.00
C ALA A 34 11.67 -11.94 2.50
N VAL A 35 12.65 -11.14 2.06
CA VAL A 35 13.15 -11.17 0.68
C VAL A 35 13.85 -12.49 0.40
N ASP A 36 14.66 -12.98 1.34
CA ASP A 36 15.37 -14.26 1.21
C ASP A 36 14.40 -15.44 1.20
N SER A 37 13.33 -15.38 2.01
CA SER A 37 12.23 -16.35 1.99
C SER A 37 11.60 -16.42 0.60
N LEU A 38 11.18 -15.28 0.05
CA LEU A 38 10.61 -15.22 -1.30
C LEU A 38 11.57 -15.77 -2.37
N ASN A 39 12.86 -15.40 -2.30
CA ASN A 39 13.85 -15.87 -3.28
C ASN A 39 14.00 -17.42 -3.23
N ARG A 40 14.11 -18.00 -2.02
CA ARG A 40 14.18 -19.46 -1.85
C ARG A 40 12.94 -20.16 -2.43
N GLU A 41 11.76 -19.63 -2.15
CA GLU A 41 10.50 -20.20 -2.67
C GLU A 41 10.40 -20.10 -4.21
N ILE A 42 10.92 -19.04 -4.81
CA ILE A 42 11.00 -18.90 -6.27
C ILE A 42 11.96 -19.94 -6.86
N GLU A 43 13.12 -20.15 -6.23
CA GLU A 43 14.12 -21.16 -6.64
C GLU A 43 13.56 -22.58 -6.56
N MET A 44 12.76 -22.90 -5.56
CA MET A 44 12.06 -24.18 -5.44
C MET A 44 11.09 -24.46 -6.61
N GLY A 45 10.51 -23.41 -7.17
CA GLY A 45 9.68 -23.49 -8.36
C GLY A 45 8.51 -24.47 -8.24
N LYS A 46 8.58 -25.61 -8.98
CA LYS A 46 7.54 -26.67 -8.95
C LYS A 46 7.60 -27.56 -7.71
N GLU A 47 8.70 -27.55 -6.98
CA GLU A 47 8.89 -28.32 -5.75
C GLU A 47 8.28 -27.62 -4.53
N LEU A 48 7.96 -26.33 -4.67
CA LEU A 48 7.28 -25.56 -3.63
C LEU A 48 5.88 -26.13 -3.40
N LYS A 49 5.63 -26.60 -2.16
CA LYS A 49 4.33 -27.14 -1.74
C LYS A 49 3.49 -26.06 -1.06
N ASP A 50 2.18 -26.18 -1.14
CA ASP A 50 1.23 -25.23 -0.57
C ASP A 50 1.30 -25.12 0.97
N ASP A 51 1.82 -26.15 1.63
CA ASP A 51 2.01 -26.19 3.08
C ASP A 51 3.44 -25.86 3.54
N TYR A 52 4.33 -25.52 2.58
CA TYR A 52 5.67 -25.09 2.92
C TYR A 52 5.66 -23.84 3.82
N ALA A 53 6.50 -23.86 4.84
CA ALA A 53 6.75 -22.72 5.68
C ALA A 53 8.22 -22.74 6.12
N ASP A 54 8.96 -21.67 5.88
CA ASP A 54 10.36 -21.54 6.26
C ASP A 54 10.54 -20.87 7.63
N GLY A 55 9.43 -20.64 8.31
CA GLY A 55 9.39 -19.98 9.63
C GLY A 55 9.24 -18.46 9.55
N PHE A 56 9.32 -17.84 8.37
CA PHE A 56 9.07 -16.40 8.22
C PHE A 56 7.58 -16.10 7.96
N TYR A 57 7.00 -16.77 6.97
CA TYR A 57 5.56 -16.75 6.73
C TYR A 57 4.93 -18.09 7.08
N SER A 58 3.67 -18.06 7.49
CA SER A 58 2.90 -19.29 7.80
C SER A 58 2.52 -20.12 6.59
N ARG A 59 2.65 -19.57 5.40
CA ARG A 59 2.39 -20.17 4.09
C ARG A 59 3.36 -19.61 3.07
N PRO A 60 3.61 -20.30 1.94
CA PRO A 60 4.43 -19.75 0.87
C PRO A 60 3.92 -18.41 0.41
N ILE A 61 4.84 -17.47 0.21
CA ILE A 61 4.52 -16.16 -0.33
C ILE A 61 4.71 -16.09 -1.86
N ALA A 62 5.60 -16.92 -2.43
CA ALA A 62 5.76 -16.99 -3.87
C ALA A 62 4.46 -17.49 -4.54
N LYS A 63 3.96 -16.73 -5.50
CA LYS A 63 2.69 -17.01 -6.23
C LYS A 63 1.44 -17.01 -5.33
N ASN A 64 1.50 -16.34 -4.20
CA ASN A 64 0.43 -16.31 -3.22
C ASN A 64 0.08 -14.88 -2.82
N VAL A 65 -1.12 -14.72 -2.25
CA VAL A 65 -1.58 -13.52 -1.57
C VAL A 65 -1.98 -13.94 -0.15
N ILE A 66 -1.23 -13.47 0.85
CA ILE A 66 -1.57 -13.70 2.25
C ILE A 66 -2.45 -12.52 2.71
N PRO A 67 -3.73 -12.77 3.09
CA PRO A 67 -4.70 -11.69 3.36
C PRO A 67 -4.47 -11.03 4.74
N ILE A 68 -3.22 -10.85 5.11
CA ILE A 68 -2.78 -10.12 6.29
C ILE A 68 -1.34 -9.67 6.08
N ALA A 69 -1.01 -8.47 6.53
CA ALA A 69 0.36 -8.00 6.66
C ALA A 69 0.55 -7.47 8.09
N GLY A 70 1.68 -7.83 8.72
CA GLY A 70 1.94 -7.55 10.12
C GLY A 70 1.30 -8.55 11.08
N ASN A 71 1.11 -8.13 12.33
CA ASN A 71 0.59 -8.95 13.42
C ASN A 71 -0.89 -8.63 13.66
N LEU A 72 -1.69 -9.68 13.86
CA LEU A 72 -3.10 -9.52 14.23
C LEU A 72 -3.23 -8.95 15.64
N LEU A 73 -4.06 -7.93 15.80
CA LEU A 73 -4.37 -7.29 17.06
C LEU A 73 -5.70 -7.80 17.62
N GLU A 74 -5.96 -7.53 18.91
CA GLU A 74 -7.19 -7.95 19.60
C GLU A 74 -8.47 -7.36 18.98
N ASN A 75 -8.36 -6.21 18.33
CA ASN A 75 -9.48 -5.53 17.66
C ASN A 75 -9.81 -6.11 16.28
N GLY A 76 -9.11 -7.16 15.85
CA GLY A 76 -9.32 -7.83 14.56
C GLY A 76 -8.59 -7.19 13.37
N TYR A 77 -7.92 -6.06 13.55
CA TYR A 77 -7.02 -5.46 12.55
C TYR A 77 -5.59 -5.94 12.73
N SER A 78 -4.78 -5.81 11.70
CA SER A 78 -3.33 -5.94 11.83
C SER A 78 -2.71 -4.61 12.30
N ASP A 79 -1.50 -4.70 12.86
CA ASP A 79 -0.71 -3.51 13.22
C ASP A 79 -0.40 -2.64 12.00
N GLU A 80 -0.21 -3.23 10.81
CA GLU A 80 -0.04 -2.50 9.56
C GLU A 80 -1.33 -1.77 9.12
N GLU A 81 -2.50 -2.34 9.33
CA GLU A 81 -3.78 -1.67 9.08
C GLU A 81 -3.98 -0.49 10.04
N MET A 82 -3.65 -0.67 11.31
CA MET A 82 -3.71 0.42 12.29
C MET A 82 -2.72 1.56 11.99
N LYS A 83 -1.62 1.29 11.29
CA LYS A 83 -0.75 2.35 10.77
C LYS A 83 -1.48 3.25 9.76
N PHE A 84 -2.29 2.67 8.85
CA PHE A 84 -3.11 3.50 7.95
C PHE A 84 -4.01 4.44 8.73
N VAL A 85 -4.68 3.96 9.77
CA VAL A 85 -5.55 4.78 10.61
C VAL A 85 -4.77 5.91 11.28
N ASN A 86 -3.73 5.55 12.02
CA ASN A 86 -3.01 6.47 12.90
C ASN A 86 -2.15 7.46 12.11
N GLU A 87 -1.42 6.97 11.09
CA GLU A 87 -0.50 7.79 10.33
C GLU A 87 -1.24 8.72 9.36
N SER A 88 -2.33 8.27 8.72
CA SER A 88 -3.12 9.13 7.85
C SER A 88 -3.71 10.31 8.62
N ARG A 89 -4.29 10.07 9.78
CA ARG A 89 -4.80 11.12 10.66
C ARG A 89 -3.70 12.10 11.05
N LYS A 90 -2.58 11.59 11.53
CA LYS A 90 -1.46 12.40 11.99
C LYS A 90 -0.83 13.24 10.88
N ILE A 91 -0.54 12.62 9.73
CA ILE A 91 0.18 13.29 8.63
C ILE A 91 -0.71 14.31 7.92
N LEU A 92 -1.98 13.96 7.70
CA LEU A 92 -2.95 14.88 7.08
C LEU A 92 -3.52 15.91 8.06
N SER A 93 -3.28 15.74 9.38
CA SER A 93 -3.83 16.57 10.45
C SER A 93 -5.37 16.56 10.48
N ILE A 94 -5.97 15.38 10.30
CA ILE A 94 -7.42 15.15 10.33
C ILE A 94 -7.71 14.14 11.43
N ASP A 95 -8.01 14.59 12.63
CA ASP A 95 -8.17 13.73 13.82
C ASP A 95 -9.38 12.77 13.70
N ASP A 96 -10.43 13.19 13.03
CA ASP A 96 -11.69 12.46 12.85
C ASP A 96 -11.80 11.74 11.49
N LEU A 97 -10.71 11.65 10.72
CA LEU A 97 -10.70 10.92 9.45
C LEU A 97 -11.18 9.48 9.66
N ILE A 98 -12.22 9.09 8.92
CA ILE A 98 -12.70 7.71 8.91
C ILE A 98 -11.79 6.90 7.98
N VAL A 99 -11.19 5.82 8.49
CA VAL A 99 -10.26 4.98 7.74
C VAL A 99 -10.64 3.51 7.92
N GLU A 100 -10.96 2.83 6.83
CA GLU A 100 -11.32 1.40 6.78
C GLU A 100 -10.27 0.64 5.94
N PRO A 101 -9.12 0.30 6.53
CA PRO A 101 -8.00 -0.28 5.80
C PRO A 101 -8.13 -1.77 5.60
N SER A 102 -7.49 -2.28 4.53
CA SER A 102 -7.24 -3.70 4.33
C SER A 102 -5.85 -3.91 3.75
N ASN A 103 -5.15 -4.94 4.21
CA ASN A 103 -3.81 -5.26 3.78
C ASN A 103 -3.69 -6.70 3.29
N ALA A 104 -2.86 -6.90 2.28
CA ALA A 104 -2.40 -8.22 1.90
C ALA A 104 -0.88 -8.22 1.67
N ARG A 105 -0.20 -9.30 2.05
CA ARG A 105 1.19 -9.54 1.68
C ARG A 105 1.21 -10.28 0.34
N VAL A 106 2.01 -9.80 -0.59
CA VAL A 106 2.13 -10.35 -1.94
C VAL A 106 3.56 -10.77 -2.26
N GLY A 107 3.71 -11.78 -3.12
CA GLY A 107 5.00 -12.32 -3.56
C GLY A 107 5.73 -11.40 -4.55
N VAL A 108 5.86 -10.13 -4.19
CA VAL A 108 6.61 -9.10 -4.91
C VAL A 108 7.76 -8.65 -4.02
N LYS A 109 8.95 -8.50 -4.61
CA LYS A 109 10.16 -8.18 -3.84
C LYS A 109 10.09 -6.77 -3.25
N THR A 110 9.79 -5.77 -4.06
CA THR A 110 9.85 -4.35 -3.69
C THR A 110 8.70 -3.58 -4.33
N GLY A 111 8.22 -2.54 -3.64
CA GLY A 111 7.15 -1.67 -4.11
C GLY A 111 5.77 -2.14 -3.66
N HIS A 112 5.03 -1.25 -2.99
CA HIS A 112 3.65 -1.51 -2.57
C HIS A 112 2.68 -0.94 -3.59
N GLY A 113 1.61 -1.69 -3.88
CA GLY A 113 0.45 -1.18 -4.60
C GLY A 113 -0.65 -0.80 -3.60
N THR A 114 -1.32 0.33 -3.82
CA THR A 114 -2.45 0.73 -2.97
C THR A 114 -3.59 1.22 -3.85
N PHE A 115 -4.78 0.65 -3.63
CA PHE A 115 -6.04 1.23 -4.10
C PHE A 115 -6.66 2.01 -2.95
N CYS A 116 -7.37 3.08 -3.28
CA CYS A 116 -8.07 3.85 -2.27
C CYS A 116 -9.35 4.45 -2.83
N SER A 117 -10.47 4.18 -2.16
CA SER A 117 -11.66 4.98 -2.32
C SER A 117 -11.63 6.11 -1.29
N ALA A 118 -11.94 7.32 -1.71
CA ALA A 118 -11.93 8.50 -0.86
C ALA A 118 -13.23 9.29 -1.00
N VAL A 119 -13.77 9.78 0.12
CA VAL A 119 -14.96 10.63 0.18
C VAL A 119 -14.55 12.00 0.68
N PHE A 120 -15.01 13.03 0.01
CA PHE A 120 -14.72 14.43 0.32
C PHE A 120 -16.00 15.18 0.70
N GLU A 121 -15.84 16.29 1.42
CA GLU A 121 -16.93 17.22 1.73
C GLU A 121 -17.39 17.96 0.48
N ASN A 122 -16.43 18.47 -0.27
CA ASN A 122 -16.66 19.26 -1.46
C ASN A 122 -16.73 18.38 -2.71
N GLU A 123 -17.46 18.86 -3.72
CA GLU A 123 -17.59 18.16 -5.00
C GLU A 123 -16.23 17.97 -5.68
N VAL A 124 -15.97 16.74 -6.13
CA VAL A 124 -14.75 16.35 -6.84
C VAL A 124 -15.14 15.81 -8.22
N THR A 125 -14.65 16.46 -9.28
CA THR A 125 -14.69 15.88 -10.62
C THR A 125 -13.36 15.17 -10.92
N ARG A 126 -13.38 14.25 -11.90
CA ARG A 126 -12.16 13.60 -12.37
C ARG A 126 -11.10 14.63 -12.83
N GLU A 127 -11.51 15.62 -13.58
CA GLU A 127 -10.65 16.66 -14.12
C GLU A 127 -10.02 17.50 -13.01
N SER A 128 -10.81 17.91 -12.03
CA SER A 128 -10.31 18.69 -10.90
C SER A 128 -9.36 17.91 -9.99
N ALA A 129 -9.59 16.62 -9.82
CA ALA A 129 -8.69 15.74 -9.06
C ALA A 129 -7.36 15.54 -9.79
N ILE A 130 -7.40 15.27 -11.10
CA ILE A 130 -6.19 15.13 -11.93
C ILE A 130 -5.36 16.41 -11.92
N ASP A 131 -6.00 17.57 -12.07
CA ASP A 131 -5.31 18.87 -12.05
C ASP A 131 -4.55 19.08 -10.74
N VAL A 132 -5.18 18.76 -9.61
CA VAL A 132 -4.57 18.89 -8.29
C VAL A 132 -3.38 17.95 -8.12
N ILE A 133 -3.51 16.70 -8.55
CA ILE A 133 -2.44 15.70 -8.42
C ILE A 133 -1.25 16.05 -9.32
N LYS A 134 -1.51 16.45 -10.58
CA LYS A 134 -0.45 16.81 -11.53
C LYS A 134 0.40 18.01 -11.11
N ASN A 135 -0.19 18.92 -10.34
CA ASN A 135 0.48 20.14 -9.88
C ASN A 135 1.10 19.99 -8.49
N PHE A 136 1.10 18.79 -7.91
CA PHE A 136 1.68 18.55 -6.59
C PHE A 136 3.08 17.92 -6.68
N ASP A 137 4.05 18.54 -6.04
CA ASP A 137 5.44 18.06 -6.04
C ASP A 137 5.56 16.67 -5.37
N GLY A 138 6.34 15.79 -5.99
CA GLY A 138 6.59 14.44 -5.47
C GLY A 138 5.58 13.39 -5.92
N ILE A 139 4.65 13.72 -6.82
CA ILE A 139 3.74 12.78 -7.47
C ILE A 139 3.98 12.80 -8.98
N GLU A 140 4.14 11.63 -9.56
CA GLU A 140 4.11 11.44 -11.00
C GLU A 140 2.73 10.91 -11.40
N TYR A 141 1.99 11.67 -12.21
CA TYR A 141 0.68 11.26 -12.71
C TYR A 141 0.80 10.54 -14.06
N TRP A 142 0.22 9.37 -14.13
CA TRP A 142 0.14 8.56 -15.34
C TRP A 142 -1.31 8.39 -15.77
N ASP A 143 -1.63 8.75 -17.01
CA ASP A 143 -2.98 8.66 -17.60
C ASP A 143 -3.09 7.49 -18.60
N ASP A 144 -2.18 6.53 -18.55
CA ASP A 144 -2.25 5.33 -19.38
C ASP A 144 -3.19 4.32 -18.71
N PRO A 145 -4.34 3.97 -19.37
CA PRO A 145 -5.27 2.99 -18.84
C PRO A 145 -4.72 1.55 -18.91
N LEU A 146 -3.60 1.33 -19.58
CA LEU A 146 -2.96 0.02 -19.58
C LEU A 146 -2.27 -0.22 -18.25
N PRO A 147 -2.63 -1.29 -17.53
CA PRO A 147 -2.04 -1.57 -16.23
C PRO A 147 -0.58 -1.93 -16.38
N VAL A 148 0.30 -0.99 -16.14
CA VAL A 148 1.71 -1.27 -15.89
C VAL A 148 1.86 -1.44 -14.41
N SER A 149 2.00 -2.67 -13.96
CA SER A 149 1.79 -3.09 -12.58
C SER A 149 2.82 -2.62 -11.55
N TYR A 150 3.84 -1.84 -11.91
CA TYR A 150 4.93 -1.51 -10.98
C TYR A 150 5.55 -0.13 -11.15
N THR A 151 4.88 0.78 -11.85
CA THR A 151 5.45 2.11 -12.11
C THR A 151 4.56 3.27 -11.64
N HIS A 152 3.54 3.00 -10.82
CA HIS A 152 2.46 3.98 -10.65
C HIS A 152 2.69 5.04 -9.61
N LEU A 153 3.64 4.89 -8.74
CA LEU A 153 4.02 5.92 -7.79
C LEU A 153 5.49 5.69 -7.45
N ARG A 154 6.37 6.42 -8.06
CA ARG A 154 7.68 6.70 -7.48
C ARG A 154 7.48 7.71 -6.35
N ALA A 155 6.89 7.26 -5.25
CA ALA A 155 7.01 7.96 -4.00
C ALA A 155 8.41 7.66 -3.50
N HIS A 156 9.31 8.62 -3.61
CA HIS A 156 10.67 8.60 -3.09
C HIS A 156 11.37 7.22 -3.13
N GLU A 157 12.02 6.89 -4.23
CA GLU A 157 13.24 6.13 -4.12
C GLU A 157 14.23 7.03 -3.37
N THR A 158 14.39 6.83 -2.08
CA THR A 158 15.65 7.15 -1.44
C THR A 158 16.66 6.21 -2.10
N ILE A 159 17.39 6.76 -3.03
CA ILE A 159 18.62 6.14 -3.53
C ILE A 159 19.58 6.28 -2.36
N ASP A 160 19.68 5.25 -1.55
CA ASP A 160 20.81 5.07 -0.67
C ASP A 160 21.91 4.44 -1.51
N ASP A 161 23.02 5.19 -1.64
CA ASP A 161 24.27 4.78 -2.25
C ASP A 161 24.86 3.51 -1.62
#